data_88b9cc4e63ea323bef13c1e9bf6bf2ba
#
_entry.id   88b9cc4e63ea323bef13c1e9bf6bf2ba
#
_cell.length_a   1.000
_cell.length_b   1.000
_cell.length_c   1.000
_cell.angle_alpha   90.00
_cell.angle_beta   90.00
_cell.angle_gamma   90.00
#
_symmetry.space_group_name_H-M   'P 1'
#
loop_
_entity.id
_entity.type
_entity.pdbx_description
1 polymer ?
#
loop_
_entity_poly.entity_id
_entity_poly.type
_entity_poly.pdbx_seq_one_letter_code
_entity_poly.pdbx_strand_id
1 'polypeptide(L)'
;MLINDHNLHIETHGPEDGHPVVFLHHGLGSTRAWRAQIPPFVEAGYRVIAYDRWGYGKSERRPHLAVPGFEDDLADLHAILETYSVSRFTLLGHSDGGTIALYYAAQEPARVAALVTVAAHIYLEPKMKPGILGIHQGFKTDDRFREGMRRAHGEKYESTFYNWYDGWHTPEALDWDMRPLLAHIQCPTLVIQGEEDEHASPQHARDIANAIPNAELWLLPGARHMLPQENEQVFNRRVLEFLQRVGESSRVSR
;
A
#
# COMPACT_ATOMS: atom_id res chain seq x y z
N MET A 1 -19.62 0.15 3.73
CA MET A 1 -20.19 -0.19 2.40
C MET A 1 -20.04 -1.70 2.20
N LEU A 2 -21.06 -2.38 1.68
CA LEU A 2 -20.97 -3.81 1.36
C LEU A 2 -20.21 -3.99 0.04
N ILE A 3 -19.12 -4.73 0.09
CA ILE A 3 -18.24 -5.07 -1.04
C ILE A 3 -17.94 -6.57 -0.92
N ASN A 4 -18.14 -7.36 -1.96
CA ASN A 4 -17.87 -8.81 -1.98
C ASN A 4 -18.36 -9.54 -0.72
N ASP A 5 -19.61 -9.26 -0.32
CA ASP A 5 -20.31 -9.86 0.84
C ASP A 5 -19.75 -9.52 2.24
N HIS A 6 -18.87 -8.52 2.37
CA HIS A 6 -18.39 -8.00 3.66
C HIS A 6 -18.37 -6.47 3.69
N ASN A 7 -18.43 -5.90 4.90
CA ASN A 7 -18.51 -4.46 5.07
C ASN A 7 -17.10 -3.83 5.14
N LEU A 8 -16.83 -2.91 4.20
CA LEU A 8 -15.61 -2.10 4.20
C LEU A 8 -15.89 -0.66 4.64
N HIS A 9 -14.97 -0.10 5.40
CA HIS A 9 -14.92 1.32 5.70
C HIS A 9 -14.12 2.03 4.61
N ILE A 10 -14.79 2.93 3.88
CA ILE A 10 -14.22 3.68 2.76
C ILE A 10 -14.41 5.17 3.04
N GLU A 11 -13.37 5.94 2.84
CA GLU A 11 -13.35 7.41 2.95
C GLU A 11 -13.02 8.01 1.59
N THR A 12 -13.77 9.03 1.20
CA THR A 12 -13.50 9.82 -0.01
C THR A 12 -13.30 11.28 0.37
N HIS A 13 -12.27 11.92 -0.19
CA HIS A 13 -11.91 13.29 0.11
C HIS A 13 -11.58 14.04 -1.19
N GLY A 14 -11.81 15.37 -1.19
CA GLY A 14 -11.51 16.23 -2.33
C GLY A 14 -12.64 16.30 -3.36
N PRO A 15 -12.39 16.97 -4.50
CA PRO A 15 -13.41 17.22 -5.52
C PRO A 15 -13.80 15.93 -6.25
N GLU A 16 -15.10 15.75 -6.56
CA GLU A 16 -15.63 14.56 -7.23
C GLU A 16 -15.05 14.37 -8.64
N ASP A 17 -14.75 15.48 -9.33
CA ASP A 17 -14.17 15.54 -10.67
C ASP A 17 -12.63 15.52 -10.67
N GLY A 18 -12.00 15.51 -9.49
CA GLY A 18 -10.56 15.39 -9.34
C GLY A 18 -10.04 14.02 -9.81
N HIS A 19 -8.78 13.99 -10.29
CA HIS A 19 -8.16 12.72 -10.66
C HIS A 19 -8.09 11.76 -9.45
N PRO A 20 -8.63 10.52 -9.54
CA PRO A 20 -8.67 9.62 -8.42
C PRO A 20 -7.29 9.11 -8.01
N VAL A 21 -6.99 9.17 -6.71
CA VAL A 21 -5.82 8.53 -6.10
C VAL A 21 -6.31 7.58 -5.01
N VAL A 22 -6.01 6.30 -5.15
CA VAL A 22 -6.39 5.26 -4.19
C VAL A 22 -5.24 4.97 -3.26
N PHE A 23 -5.48 5.06 -1.95
CA PHE A 23 -4.48 4.84 -0.90
C PHE A 23 -4.64 3.46 -0.26
N LEU A 24 -3.59 2.64 -0.32
CA LEU A 24 -3.53 1.28 0.23
C LEU A 24 -2.57 1.25 1.44
N HIS A 25 -3.12 1.02 2.62
CA HIS A 25 -2.35 1.03 3.87
C HIS A 25 -1.47 -0.22 4.05
N HIS A 26 -0.47 -0.12 4.92
CA HIS A 26 0.45 -1.20 5.29
C HIS A 26 -0.21 -2.33 6.10
N GLY A 27 0.51 -3.42 6.36
CA GLY A 27 0.02 -4.69 6.89
C GLY A 27 -0.73 -4.63 8.22
N LEU A 28 -0.37 -3.73 9.13
CA LEU A 28 -1.06 -3.54 10.41
C LEU A 28 -1.68 -2.14 10.50
N GLY A 29 -1.92 -1.49 9.36
CA GLY A 29 -2.46 -0.15 9.25
C GLY A 29 -3.97 -0.07 9.06
N SER A 30 -4.42 1.14 8.79
CA SER A 30 -5.78 1.51 8.43
C SER A 30 -5.75 2.84 7.66
N THR A 31 -6.90 3.39 7.25
CA THR A 31 -6.99 4.73 6.64
C THR A 31 -6.27 5.81 7.45
N ARG A 32 -6.19 5.63 8.78
CA ARG A 32 -5.47 6.55 9.69
C ARG A 32 -3.98 6.70 9.36
N ALA A 33 -3.37 5.74 8.69
CA ALA A 33 -1.97 5.83 8.25
C ALA A 33 -1.75 6.98 7.26
N TRP A 34 -2.81 7.41 6.57
CA TRP A 34 -2.76 8.42 5.52
C TRP A 34 -3.22 9.81 5.94
N ARG A 35 -3.48 10.02 7.24
CA ARG A 35 -4.01 11.29 7.77
C ARG A 35 -3.17 12.53 7.40
N ALA A 36 -1.85 12.38 7.27
CA ALA A 36 -0.94 13.47 6.92
C ALA A 36 -0.76 13.63 5.40
N GLN A 37 -1.19 12.63 4.61
CA GLN A 37 -1.12 12.63 3.15
C GLN A 37 -2.40 13.17 2.52
N ILE A 38 -3.56 12.83 3.08
CA ILE A 38 -4.86 13.20 2.50
C ILE A 38 -5.01 14.72 2.28
N PRO A 39 -4.77 15.61 3.28
CA PRO A 39 -4.98 17.04 3.08
C PRO A 39 -4.17 17.65 1.92
N PRO A 40 -2.85 17.46 1.79
CA PRO A 40 -2.10 18.06 0.68
C PRO A 40 -2.47 17.49 -0.69
N PHE A 41 -2.96 16.25 -0.78
CA PHE A 41 -3.47 15.70 -2.04
C PHE A 41 -4.80 16.35 -2.44
N VAL A 42 -5.69 16.57 -1.46
CA VAL A 42 -6.95 17.29 -1.68
C VAL A 42 -6.69 18.74 -2.10
N GLU A 43 -5.76 19.43 -1.43
CA GLU A 43 -5.33 20.79 -1.79
C GLU A 43 -4.74 20.87 -3.20
N ALA A 44 -4.07 19.81 -3.65
CA ALA A 44 -3.56 19.69 -5.02
C ALA A 44 -4.65 19.32 -6.05
N GLY A 45 -5.92 19.18 -5.65
CA GLY A 45 -7.06 18.92 -6.53
C GLY A 45 -7.31 17.44 -6.86
N TYR A 46 -6.70 16.51 -6.13
CA TYR A 46 -6.95 15.08 -6.29
C TYR A 46 -8.22 14.64 -5.53
N ARG A 47 -8.92 13.66 -6.10
CA ARG A 47 -9.96 12.90 -5.40
C ARG A 47 -9.29 11.71 -4.71
N VAL A 48 -9.17 11.74 -3.40
CA VAL A 48 -8.57 10.65 -2.62
C VAL A 48 -9.65 9.62 -2.25
N ILE A 49 -9.37 8.35 -2.51
CA ILE A 49 -10.15 7.20 -2.04
C ILE A 49 -9.23 6.39 -1.13
N ALA A 50 -9.56 6.31 0.16
CA ALA A 50 -8.84 5.52 1.14
C ALA A 50 -9.80 4.54 1.80
N TYR A 51 -9.38 3.30 2.05
CA TYR A 51 -10.24 2.32 2.72
C TYR A 51 -9.45 1.44 3.68
N ASP A 52 -10.13 1.02 4.72
CA ASP A 52 -9.62 -0.03 5.58
C ASP A 52 -9.82 -1.37 4.88
N ARG A 53 -8.74 -2.07 4.54
CA ARG A 53 -8.82 -3.40 3.91
C ARG A 53 -9.63 -4.36 4.78
N TRP A 54 -10.21 -5.39 4.21
CA TRP A 54 -10.98 -6.39 4.95
C TRP A 54 -10.16 -6.96 6.11
N GLY A 55 -10.73 -6.94 7.32
CA GLY A 55 -10.06 -7.33 8.56
C GLY A 55 -9.34 -6.20 9.30
N TYR A 56 -9.17 -5.03 8.67
CA TYR A 56 -8.44 -3.90 9.25
C TYR A 56 -9.36 -2.74 9.65
N GLY A 57 -8.82 -1.79 10.43
CA GLY A 57 -9.48 -0.54 10.78
C GLY A 57 -10.91 -0.72 11.28
N LYS A 58 -11.85 -0.05 10.63
CA LYS A 58 -13.30 -0.14 10.89
C LYS A 58 -14.02 -1.13 9.97
N SER A 59 -13.32 -1.75 9.02
CA SER A 59 -13.87 -2.79 8.16
C SER A 59 -14.21 -4.04 8.95
N GLU A 60 -15.08 -4.89 8.39
CA GLU A 60 -15.54 -6.13 8.99
C GLU A 60 -14.37 -7.09 9.31
N ARG A 61 -14.58 -7.96 10.29
CA ARG A 61 -13.59 -8.98 10.68
C ARG A 61 -13.37 -9.97 9.54
N ARG A 62 -12.12 -10.28 9.26
CA ARG A 62 -11.69 -11.26 8.26
C ARG A 62 -11.30 -12.57 8.93
N PRO A 63 -11.66 -13.74 8.40
CA PRO A 63 -11.30 -15.04 8.98
C PRO A 63 -9.81 -15.37 8.82
N HIS A 64 -9.21 -15.08 7.67
CA HIS A 64 -7.78 -15.28 7.38
C HIS A 64 -7.30 -14.29 6.32
N LEU A 65 -6.00 -14.05 6.25
CA LEU A 65 -5.39 -13.20 5.23
C LEU A 65 -4.72 -14.07 4.15
N ALA A 66 -5.11 -13.89 2.90
CA ALA A 66 -4.50 -14.57 1.75
C ALA A 66 -3.19 -13.88 1.33
N VAL A 67 -2.09 -14.26 1.98
CA VAL A 67 -0.73 -13.81 1.64
C VAL A 67 -0.01 -15.00 1.01
N PRO A 68 0.82 -14.79 0.00
CA PRO A 68 1.32 -13.51 -0.55
C PRO A 68 0.52 -12.96 -1.75
N GLY A 69 -0.50 -13.66 -2.22
CA GLY A 69 -1.22 -13.30 -3.46
C GLY A 69 -2.21 -12.13 -3.27
N PHE A 70 -2.72 -11.92 -2.05
CA PHE A 70 -3.70 -10.87 -1.73
C PHE A 70 -4.96 -10.89 -2.59
N GLU A 71 -5.44 -12.08 -3.00
CA GLU A 71 -6.54 -12.26 -3.96
C GLU A 71 -7.82 -11.53 -3.52
N ASP A 72 -8.20 -11.64 -2.23
CA ASP A 72 -9.39 -10.95 -1.70
C ASP A 72 -9.19 -9.43 -1.70
N ASP A 73 -7.99 -8.94 -1.32
CA ASP A 73 -7.68 -7.50 -1.33
C ASP A 73 -7.71 -6.92 -2.75
N LEU A 74 -7.28 -7.69 -3.75
CA LEU A 74 -7.36 -7.32 -5.18
C LEU A 74 -8.80 -7.30 -5.68
N ALA A 75 -9.61 -8.31 -5.29
CA ALA A 75 -11.03 -8.35 -5.62
C ALA A 75 -11.80 -7.18 -4.99
N ASP A 76 -11.49 -6.84 -3.73
CA ASP A 76 -12.09 -5.70 -3.04
C ASP A 76 -11.71 -4.38 -3.70
N LEU A 77 -10.45 -4.19 -4.04
CA LEU A 77 -9.98 -2.99 -4.75
C LEU A 77 -10.72 -2.84 -6.08
N HIS A 78 -10.85 -3.93 -6.85
CA HIS A 78 -11.58 -3.91 -8.12
C HIS A 78 -13.06 -3.51 -7.90
N ALA A 79 -13.75 -4.13 -6.96
CA ALA A 79 -15.16 -3.85 -6.67
C ALA A 79 -15.39 -2.42 -6.14
N ILE A 80 -14.46 -1.88 -5.34
CA ILE A 80 -14.49 -0.48 -4.90
C ILE A 80 -14.41 0.45 -6.12
N LEU A 81 -13.45 0.23 -7.02
CA LEU A 81 -13.28 1.05 -8.21
C LEU A 81 -14.51 1.04 -9.12
N GLU A 82 -15.16 -0.11 -9.31
CA GLU A 82 -16.42 -0.23 -10.05
C GLU A 82 -17.56 0.54 -9.35
N THR A 83 -17.68 0.39 -8.03
CA THR A 83 -18.71 1.07 -7.23
C THR A 83 -18.61 2.59 -7.32
N TYR A 84 -17.39 3.13 -7.36
CA TYR A 84 -17.14 4.56 -7.50
C TYR A 84 -17.02 5.04 -8.95
N SER A 85 -17.26 4.15 -9.93
CA SER A 85 -17.15 4.42 -11.37
C SER A 85 -15.78 4.98 -11.77
N VAL A 86 -14.71 4.44 -11.15
CA VAL A 86 -13.34 4.87 -11.38
C VAL A 86 -12.69 3.97 -12.43
N SER A 87 -12.57 4.48 -13.66
CA SER A 87 -11.98 3.74 -14.79
C SER A 87 -10.46 3.88 -14.88
N ARG A 88 -9.91 5.05 -14.53
CA ARG A 88 -8.48 5.35 -14.58
C ARG A 88 -8.05 6.16 -13.35
N PHE A 89 -7.00 5.74 -12.67
CA PHE A 89 -6.62 6.26 -11.35
C PHE A 89 -5.13 6.08 -11.08
N THR A 90 -4.65 6.74 -10.03
CA THR A 90 -3.33 6.52 -9.44
C THR A 90 -3.46 5.59 -8.24
N LEU A 91 -2.54 4.63 -8.10
CA LEU A 91 -2.37 3.83 -6.88
C LEU A 91 -1.21 4.37 -6.06
N LEU A 92 -1.42 4.50 -4.74
CA LEU A 92 -0.39 4.79 -3.77
C LEU A 92 -0.48 3.76 -2.65
N GLY A 93 0.53 2.89 -2.53
CA GLY A 93 0.54 1.79 -1.58
C GLY A 93 1.80 1.74 -0.71
N HIS A 94 1.61 1.40 0.57
CA HIS A 94 2.69 1.26 1.54
C HIS A 94 2.78 -0.18 2.05
N SER A 95 3.98 -0.78 2.02
CA SER A 95 4.26 -2.14 2.52
C SER A 95 3.34 -3.16 1.83
N ASP A 96 2.52 -3.96 2.55
CA ASP A 96 1.50 -4.83 1.95
C ASP A 96 0.65 -4.09 0.90
N GLY A 97 0.23 -2.85 1.21
CA GLY A 97 -0.51 -2.01 0.25
C GLY A 97 0.29 -1.69 -1.00
N GLY A 98 1.60 -1.56 -0.90
CA GLY A 98 2.52 -1.40 -2.03
C GLY A 98 2.61 -2.66 -2.88
N THR A 99 2.65 -3.83 -2.24
CA THR A 99 2.61 -5.13 -2.92
C THR A 99 1.28 -5.35 -3.66
N ILE A 100 0.15 -5.04 -3.01
CA ILE A 100 -1.18 -5.09 -3.63
C ILE A 100 -1.25 -4.13 -4.85
N ALA A 101 -0.70 -2.92 -4.72
CA ALA A 101 -0.67 -1.95 -5.80
C ALA A 101 0.14 -2.45 -7.02
N LEU A 102 1.27 -3.13 -6.79
CA LEU A 102 2.08 -3.76 -7.84
C LEU A 102 1.30 -4.89 -8.54
N TYR A 103 0.65 -5.77 -7.78
CA TYR A 103 -0.19 -6.83 -8.36
C TYR A 103 -1.29 -6.25 -9.23
N TYR A 104 -2.04 -5.27 -8.71
CA TYR A 104 -3.12 -4.66 -9.46
C TYR A 104 -2.64 -3.96 -10.73
N ALA A 105 -1.54 -3.22 -10.65
CA ALA A 105 -0.97 -2.54 -11.82
C ALA A 105 -0.46 -3.52 -12.89
N ALA A 106 0.03 -4.69 -12.48
CA ALA A 106 0.45 -5.74 -13.42
C ALA A 106 -0.75 -6.46 -14.08
N GLN A 107 -1.86 -6.64 -13.36
CA GLN A 107 -3.08 -7.29 -13.86
C GLN A 107 -3.93 -6.34 -14.71
N GLU A 108 -4.00 -5.06 -14.35
CA GLU A 108 -4.88 -4.04 -14.96
C GLU A 108 -4.08 -2.83 -15.46
N PRO A 109 -3.05 -3.03 -16.34
CA PRO A 109 -2.11 -1.96 -16.70
C PRO A 109 -2.78 -0.78 -17.42
N ALA A 110 -3.92 -0.99 -18.11
CA ALA A 110 -4.66 0.07 -18.80
C ALA A 110 -5.40 1.02 -17.84
N ARG A 111 -5.74 0.55 -16.63
CA ARG A 111 -6.50 1.32 -15.64
C ARG A 111 -5.61 2.19 -14.76
N VAL A 112 -4.35 1.80 -14.52
CA VAL A 112 -3.45 2.53 -13.63
C VAL A 112 -2.74 3.63 -14.39
N ALA A 113 -3.05 4.89 -14.05
CA ALA A 113 -2.46 6.07 -14.67
C ALA A 113 -1.05 6.37 -14.17
N ALA A 114 -0.82 6.12 -12.88
CA ALA A 114 0.47 6.21 -12.20
C ALA A 114 0.49 5.30 -10.98
N LEU A 115 1.66 4.85 -10.59
CA LEU A 115 1.88 3.99 -9.43
C LEU A 115 2.91 4.61 -8.50
N VAL A 116 2.61 4.64 -7.20
CA VAL A 116 3.57 4.99 -6.15
C VAL A 116 3.62 3.84 -5.15
N THR A 117 4.79 3.25 -4.97
CA THR A 117 5.03 2.20 -3.99
C THR A 117 6.01 2.66 -2.94
N VAL A 118 5.70 2.37 -1.68
CA VAL A 118 6.55 2.71 -0.54
C VAL A 118 6.84 1.44 0.25
N ALA A 119 8.10 1.10 0.41
CA ALA A 119 8.54 -0.05 1.18
C ALA A 119 7.80 -1.36 0.80
N ALA A 120 7.50 -1.53 -0.50
CA ALA A 120 6.81 -2.71 -1.01
C ALA A 120 7.72 -3.93 -1.01
N HIS A 121 7.14 -5.10 -0.72
CA HIS A 121 7.83 -6.39 -0.79
C HIS A 121 7.46 -7.09 -2.10
N ILE A 122 8.39 -7.81 -2.71
CA ILE A 122 8.18 -8.52 -3.98
C ILE A 122 8.67 -9.97 -3.94
N TYR A 123 9.29 -10.36 -2.86
CA TYR A 123 9.69 -11.73 -2.49
C TYR A 123 9.97 -11.78 -0.99
N LEU A 124 10.19 -12.97 -0.43
CA LEU A 124 10.63 -13.11 0.96
C LEU A 124 12.17 -13.19 1.01
N GLU A 125 12.80 -12.21 1.66
CA GLU A 125 14.25 -12.23 1.91
C GLU A 125 14.58 -12.76 3.33
N PRO A 126 15.82 -13.28 3.55
CA PRO A 126 16.20 -13.85 4.87
C PRO A 126 16.02 -12.89 6.05
N LYS A 127 16.13 -11.57 5.83
CA LYS A 127 15.96 -10.51 6.84
C LYS A 127 14.51 -10.40 7.33
N MET A 128 13.52 -10.70 6.48
CA MET A 128 12.11 -10.48 6.81
C MET A 128 11.63 -11.43 7.90
N LYS A 129 12.03 -12.69 7.88
CA LYS A 129 11.60 -13.68 8.88
C LYS A 129 11.92 -13.28 10.33
N PRO A 130 13.16 -12.91 10.71
CA PRO A 130 13.42 -12.39 12.05
C PRO A 130 12.70 -11.07 12.32
N GLY A 131 12.46 -10.21 11.33
CA GLY A 131 11.68 -8.99 11.45
C GLY A 131 10.23 -9.26 11.87
N ILE A 132 9.54 -10.18 11.19
CA ILE A 132 8.17 -10.61 11.51
C ILE A 132 8.10 -11.23 12.92
N LEU A 133 9.07 -12.06 13.28
CA LEU A 133 9.18 -12.62 14.64
C LEU A 133 9.39 -11.52 15.70
N GLY A 134 10.18 -10.49 15.39
CA GLY A 134 10.38 -9.32 16.25
C GLY A 134 9.09 -8.53 16.47
N ILE A 135 8.29 -8.32 15.41
CA ILE A 135 6.96 -7.69 15.51
C ILE A 135 6.03 -8.52 16.39
N HIS A 136 6.03 -9.85 16.22
CA HIS A 136 5.24 -10.75 17.07
C HIS A 136 5.67 -10.69 18.54
N GLN A 137 6.98 -10.68 18.81
CA GLN A 137 7.47 -10.50 20.17
C GLN A 137 7.07 -9.14 20.75
N GLY A 138 7.17 -8.07 19.97
CA GLY A 138 6.70 -6.74 20.33
C GLY A 138 5.21 -6.72 20.67
N PHE A 139 4.36 -7.38 19.86
CA PHE A 139 2.94 -7.49 20.14
C PHE A 139 2.65 -8.19 21.47
N LYS A 140 3.47 -9.19 21.87
CA LYS A 140 3.33 -9.89 23.15
C LYS A 140 3.78 -9.07 24.36
N THR A 141 4.80 -8.23 24.20
CA THR A 141 5.52 -7.62 25.35
C THR A 141 5.38 -6.09 25.43
N ASP A 142 4.98 -5.41 24.35
CA ASP A 142 4.84 -3.95 24.35
C ASP A 142 3.36 -3.54 24.41
N ASP A 143 2.94 -3.02 25.58
CA ASP A 143 1.58 -2.52 25.80
C ASP A 143 1.23 -1.34 24.88
N ARG A 144 2.22 -0.49 24.52
CA ARG A 144 1.99 0.66 23.63
C ARG A 144 1.66 0.19 22.23
N PHE A 145 2.33 -0.85 21.75
CA PHE A 145 2.05 -1.45 20.46
C PHE A 145 0.62 -2.04 20.44
N ARG A 146 0.26 -2.87 21.43
CA ARG A 146 -1.10 -3.44 21.53
C ARG A 146 -2.17 -2.35 21.61
N GLU A 147 -1.95 -1.31 22.39
CA GLU A 147 -2.87 -0.18 22.51
C GLU A 147 -2.98 0.60 21.18
N GLY A 148 -1.88 0.74 20.44
CA GLY A 148 -1.89 1.28 19.07
C GLY A 148 -2.77 0.46 18.14
N MET A 149 -2.63 -0.87 18.16
CA MET A 149 -3.47 -1.81 17.43
C MET A 149 -4.95 -1.72 17.83
N ARG A 150 -5.24 -1.65 19.14
CA ARG A 150 -6.62 -1.49 19.64
C ARG A 150 -7.24 -0.18 19.18
N ARG A 151 -6.50 0.93 19.20
CA ARG A 151 -6.99 2.22 18.67
C ARG A 151 -7.23 2.19 17.15
N ALA A 152 -6.45 1.40 16.41
CA ALA A 152 -6.62 1.29 14.96
C ALA A 152 -7.75 0.35 14.56
N HIS A 153 -7.92 -0.79 15.25
CA HIS A 153 -8.76 -1.91 14.81
C HIS A 153 -9.91 -2.26 15.76
N GLY A 154 -10.02 -1.56 16.91
CA GLY A 154 -11.05 -1.86 17.93
C GLY A 154 -10.92 -3.27 18.51
N GLU A 155 -12.03 -3.90 18.83
CA GLU A 155 -12.08 -5.21 19.47
C GLU A 155 -11.51 -6.37 18.63
N LYS A 156 -11.29 -6.14 17.34
CA LYS A 156 -10.70 -7.18 16.46
C LYS A 156 -9.17 -7.10 16.35
N TYR A 157 -8.51 -6.21 17.10
CA TYR A 157 -7.07 -5.94 16.97
C TYR A 157 -6.18 -7.19 17.08
N GLU A 158 -6.53 -8.14 17.96
CA GLU A 158 -5.79 -9.40 18.10
C GLU A 158 -5.96 -10.29 16.85
N SER A 159 -7.21 -10.48 16.39
CA SER A 159 -7.44 -11.27 15.17
C SER A 159 -6.84 -10.61 13.93
N THR A 160 -6.83 -9.28 13.85
CA THR A 160 -6.14 -8.54 12.78
C THR A 160 -4.64 -8.80 12.80
N PHE A 161 -4.03 -8.76 13.99
CA PHE A 161 -2.61 -9.04 14.16
C PHE A 161 -2.26 -10.47 13.77
N TYR A 162 -2.97 -11.46 14.30
CA TYR A 162 -2.66 -12.87 14.06
C TYR A 162 -2.95 -13.29 12.61
N ASN A 163 -4.00 -12.77 11.97
CA ASN A 163 -4.22 -13.00 10.54
C ASN A 163 -3.03 -12.52 9.69
N TRP A 164 -2.48 -11.35 9.99
CA TRP A 164 -1.28 -10.84 9.31
C TRP A 164 -0.05 -11.70 9.62
N TYR A 165 0.17 -12.02 10.88
CA TYR A 165 1.31 -12.80 11.32
C TYR A 165 1.31 -14.22 10.75
N ASP A 166 0.17 -14.91 10.85
CA ASP A 166 0.01 -16.28 10.37
C ASP A 166 0.08 -16.33 8.82
N GLY A 167 -0.50 -15.34 8.14
CA GLY A 167 -0.43 -15.23 6.69
C GLY A 167 1.02 -15.19 6.16
N TRP A 168 1.88 -14.39 6.78
CA TRP A 168 3.30 -14.31 6.41
C TRP A 168 4.17 -15.50 6.84
N HIS A 169 3.61 -16.49 7.54
CA HIS A 169 4.29 -17.72 7.97
C HIS A 169 3.86 -18.97 7.21
N THR A 170 3.06 -18.84 6.16
CA THR A 170 2.68 -19.97 5.31
C THR A 170 3.85 -20.46 4.45
N PRO A 171 3.87 -21.76 4.04
CA PRO A 171 4.84 -22.25 3.09
C PRO A 171 4.86 -21.46 1.79
N GLU A 172 3.70 -21.06 1.29
CA GLU A 172 3.53 -20.27 0.07
C GLU A 172 4.21 -18.90 0.16
N ALA A 173 4.13 -18.26 1.34
CA ALA A 173 4.83 -17.01 1.58
C ALA A 173 6.36 -17.18 1.56
N LEU A 174 6.88 -18.34 1.98
CA LEU A 174 8.32 -18.60 2.02
C LEU A 174 8.97 -18.73 0.63
N ASP A 175 8.22 -19.24 -0.36
CA ASP A 175 8.69 -19.44 -1.74
C ASP A 175 8.18 -18.34 -2.70
N TRP A 176 7.56 -17.31 -2.16
CA TRP A 176 6.95 -16.26 -2.94
C TRP A 176 7.96 -15.36 -3.66
N ASP A 177 7.70 -15.13 -4.95
CA ASP A 177 8.45 -14.21 -5.80
C ASP A 177 7.53 -13.63 -6.89
N MET A 178 7.21 -12.34 -6.82
CA MET A 178 6.38 -11.66 -7.81
C MET A 178 7.18 -10.92 -8.89
N ARG A 179 8.50 -10.95 -8.87
CA ARG A 179 9.35 -10.23 -9.85
C ARG A 179 8.97 -10.50 -11.32
N PRO A 180 8.59 -11.72 -11.73
CA PRO A 180 8.16 -11.96 -13.11
C PRO A 180 6.97 -11.14 -13.57
N LEU A 181 6.11 -10.66 -12.65
CA LEU A 181 4.92 -9.87 -12.97
C LEU A 181 5.23 -8.39 -13.22
N LEU A 182 6.34 -7.87 -12.69
CA LEU A 182 6.65 -6.44 -12.72
C LEU A 182 6.80 -5.88 -14.14
N ALA A 183 7.26 -6.70 -15.08
CA ALA A 183 7.39 -6.30 -16.50
C ALA A 183 6.05 -5.98 -17.18
N HIS A 184 4.92 -6.40 -16.61
CA HIS A 184 3.58 -6.08 -17.13
C HIS A 184 3.11 -4.67 -16.73
N ILE A 185 3.76 -4.03 -15.77
CA ILE A 185 3.43 -2.67 -15.31
C ILE A 185 3.91 -1.65 -16.34
N GLN A 186 2.98 -0.89 -16.91
CA GLN A 186 3.25 0.03 -18.02
C GLN A 186 3.19 1.51 -17.62
N CYS A 187 2.54 1.82 -16.51
CA CYS A 187 2.37 3.19 -16.05
C CYS A 187 3.67 3.79 -15.48
N PRO A 188 3.83 5.13 -15.52
CA PRO A 188 4.85 5.81 -14.74
C PRO A 188 4.79 5.39 -13.28
N THR A 189 5.93 5.00 -12.72
CA THR A 189 6.01 4.43 -11.37
C THR A 189 7.06 5.16 -10.54
N LEU A 190 6.70 5.56 -9.31
CA LEU A 190 7.64 6.05 -8.31
C LEU A 190 7.83 4.99 -7.22
N VAL A 191 9.03 4.49 -7.10
CA VAL A 191 9.41 3.47 -6.12
C VAL A 191 10.19 4.14 -4.99
N ILE A 192 9.66 4.05 -3.77
CA ILE A 192 10.18 4.73 -2.59
C ILE A 192 10.59 3.70 -1.54
N GLN A 193 11.77 3.88 -0.94
CA GLN A 193 12.25 3.05 0.17
C GLN A 193 13.14 3.86 1.10
N GLY A 194 13.03 3.63 2.40
CA GLY A 194 14.00 4.09 3.37
C GLY A 194 15.28 3.25 3.31
N GLU A 195 16.46 3.89 3.35
CA GLU A 195 17.72 3.13 3.33
C GLU A 195 17.95 2.33 4.63
N GLU A 196 17.33 2.76 5.74
CA GLU A 196 17.40 2.10 7.05
C GLU A 196 16.13 1.32 7.38
N ASP A 197 15.37 0.89 6.36
CA ASP A 197 14.18 0.09 6.55
C ASP A 197 14.51 -1.22 7.30
N GLU A 198 13.89 -1.38 8.46
CA GLU A 198 14.15 -2.49 9.38
C GLU A 198 13.44 -3.79 8.98
N HIS A 199 12.43 -3.72 8.09
CA HIS A 199 11.62 -4.87 7.69
C HIS A 199 12.07 -5.49 6.38
N ALA A 200 12.46 -4.68 5.40
CA ALA A 200 12.95 -5.14 4.11
C ALA A 200 14.18 -4.35 3.66
N SER A 201 15.05 -4.95 2.88
CA SER A 201 16.21 -4.23 2.34
C SER A 201 15.80 -3.31 1.18
N PRO A 202 16.59 -2.25 0.91
CA PRO A 202 16.40 -1.42 -0.29
C PRO A 202 16.52 -2.18 -1.61
N GLN A 203 16.92 -3.47 -1.57
CA GLN A 203 17.01 -4.30 -2.77
C GLN A 203 15.64 -4.52 -3.43
N HIS A 204 14.57 -4.64 -2.63
CA HIS A 204 13.21 -4.70 -3.18
C HIS A 204 12.89 -3.50 -4.08
N ALA A 205 13.16 -2.29 -3.60
CA ALA A 205 12.92 -1.08 -4.37
C ALA A 205 13.80 -0.99 -5.63
N ARG A 206 15.05 -1.44 -5.56
CA ARG A 206 15.96 -1.52 -6.74
C ARG A 206 15.43 -2.51 -7.76
N ASP A 207 15.01 -3.69 -7.33
CA ASP A 207 14.49 -4.73 -8.21
C ASP A 207 13.19 -4.29 -8.88
N ILE A 208 12.27 -3.64 -8.13
CA ILE A 208 11.05 -3.06 -8.69
C ILE A 208 11.39 -2.00 -9.76
N ALA A 209 12.26 -1.05 -9.42
CA ALA A 209 12.61 0.04 -10.33
C ALA A 209 13.35 -0.45 -11.59
N ASN A 210 14.16 -1.49 -11.48
CA ASN A 210 14.87 -2.09 -12.62
C ASN A 210 13.95 -2.90 -13.53
N ALA A 211 12.87 -3.48 -12.99
CA ALA A 211 11.95 -4.33 -13.76
C ALA A 211 10.85 -3.54 -14.48
N ILE A 212 10.49 -2.34 -13.98
CA ILE A 212 9.44 -1.51 -14.55
C ILE A 212 10.03 -0.44 -15.48
N PRO A 213 9.70 -0.41 -16.79
CA PRO A 213 10.37 0.42 -17.78
C PRO A 213 10.38 1.94 -17.50
N ASN A 214 9.33 2.45 -16.84
CA ASN A 214 9.16 3.89 -16.57
C ASN A 214 9.18 4.18 -15.06
N ALA A 215 10.03 3.49 -14.32
CA ALA A 215 10.15 3.67 -12.89
C ALA A 215 11.23 4.69 -12.52
N GLU A 216 10.90 5.54 -11.55
CA GLU A 216 11.82 6.39 -10.82
C GLU A 216 12.09 5.77 -9.44
N LEU A 217 13.34 5.58 -9.07
CA LEU A 217 13.73 5.10 -7.74
C LEU A 217 14.08 6.29 -6.83
N TRP A 218 13.49 6.31 -5.63
CA TRP A 218 13.84 7.23 -4.58
C TRP A 218 14.17 6.50 -3.29
N LEU A 219 15.45 6.40 -2.97
CA LEU A 219 15.95 5.92 -1.69
C LEU A 219 16.17 7.13 -0.78
N LEU A 220 15.56 7.13 0.41
CA LEU A 220 15.69 8.21 1.38
C LEU A 220 16.69 7.82 2.47
N PRO A 221 17.86 8.48 2.53
CA PRO A 221 18.86 8.23 3.56
C PRO A 221 18.31 8.49 4.96
N GLY A 222 18.63 7.61 5.91
CA GLY A 222 18.21 7.71 7.30
C GLY A 222 16.73 7.43 7.55
N ALA A 223 15.91 7.18 6.51
CA ALA A 223 14.51 6.84 6.67
C ALA A 223 14.31 5.34 6.90
N ARG A 224 13.31 5.01 7.71
CA ARG A 224 12.92 3.66 8.09
C ARG A 224 11.66 3.22 7.34
N HIS A 225 11.04 2.11 7.79
CA HIS A 225 9.86 1.52 7.14
C HIS A 225 8.64 2.45 7.08
N MET A 226 8.38 3.19 8.17
CA MET A 226 7.22 4.09 8.30
C MET A 226 7.47 5.47 7.67
N LEU A 227 8.18 5.50 6.54
CA LEU A 227 8.61 6.72 5.84
C LEU A 227 7.48 7.74 5.58
N PRO A 228 6.25 7.36 5.13
CA PRO A 228 5.18 8.34 4.92
C PRO A 228 4.74 9.06 6.19
N GLN A 229 4.86 8.40 7.36
CA GLN A 229 4.45 8.95 8.65
C GLN A 229 5.60 9.68 9.37
N GLU A 230 6.83 9.22 9.21
CA GLU A 230 8.01 9.78 9.87
C GLU A 230 8.63 10.94 9.09
N ASN A 231 8.40 10.99 7.77
CA ASN A 231 8.97 11.98 6.85
C ASN A 231 7.88 12.66 6.01
N GLU A 232 6.71 12.94 6.61
CA GLU A 232 5.47 13.33 5.92
C GLU A 232 5.63 14.49 4.92
N GLN A 233 6.32 15.56 5.30
CA GLN A 233 6.46 16.75 4.43
C GLN A 233 7.29 16.48 3.18
N VAL A 234 8.44 15.80 3.33
CA VAL A 234 9.31 15.49 2.20
C VAL A 234 8.70 14.43 1.31
N PHE A 235 7.98 13.47 1.92
CA PHE A 235 7.22 12.45 1.21
C PHE A 235 6.10 13.08 0.35
N ASN A 236 5.22 13.87 0.96
CA ASN A 236 4.10 14.51 0.28
C ASN A 236 4.57 15.35 -0.90
N ARG A 237 5.58 16.20 -0.69
CA ARG A 237 6.17 17.02 -1.75
C ARG A 237 6.68 16.16 -2.91
N ARG A 238 7.49 15.14 -2.62
CA ARG A 238 8.11 14.30 -3.66
C ARG A 238 7.07 13.53 -4.49
N VAL A 239 6.03 13.00 -3.84
CA VAL A 239 4.96 12.30 -4.54
C VAL A 239 4.11 13.25 -5.39
N LEU A 240 3.72 14.40 -4.85
CA LEU A 240 2.94 15.38 -5.60
C LEU A 240 3.70 15.95 -6.80
N GLU A 241 5.00 16.22 -6.68
CA GLU A 241 5.87 16.62 -7.80
C GLU A 241 5.91 15.54 -8.89
N PHE A 242 6.02 14.27 -8.52
CA PHE A 242 5.96 13.16 -9.47
C PHE A 242 4.61 13.11 -10.21
N LEU A 243 3.50 13.15 -9.48
CA LEU A 243 2.17 13.08 -10.08
C LEU A 243 1.87 14.28 -10.99
N GLN A 244 2.36 15.45 -10.65
CA GLN A 244 2.22 16.66 -11.46
C GLN A 244 2.92 16.51 -12.82
N ARG A 245 4.17 16.04 -12.84
CA ARG A 245 4.92 15.75 -14.09
C ARG A 245 4.23 14.72 -14.96
N VAL A 246 3.70 13.64 -14.36
CA VAL A 246 2.96 12.59 -15.09
C VAL A 246 1.67 13.16 -15.71
N GLY A 247 0.94 14.00 -14.97
CA GLY A 247 -0.28 14.66 -15.44
C GLY A 247 -0.01 15.61 -16.61
N GLU A 248 1.05 16.38 -16.58
CA GLU A 248 1.46 17.29 -17.66
C GLU A 248 1.85 16.53 -18.93
N SER A 249 2.65 15.47 -18.80
CA SER A 249 3.07 14.61 -19.92
C SER A 249 1.87 13.96 -20.63
N SER A 250 0.86 13.56 -19.87
CA SER A 250 -0.36 12.94 -20.41
C SER A 250 -1.27 13.93 -21.18
N ARG A 251 -1.16 15.25 -20.91
CA ARG A 251 -1.91 16.30 -21.63
C ARG A 251 -1.26 16.69 -22.95
N VAL A 252 0.05 16.59 -23.05
CA VAL A 252 0.81 16.92 -24.27
C VAL A 252 0.69 15.82 -25.35
N SER A 253 0.39 14.59 -24.94
CA SER A 253 0.29 13.42 -25.82
C SER A 253 -1.12 13.18 -26.39
N ARG A 254 -2.08 14.06 -26.10
CA ARG A 254 -3.44 14.06 -26.66
C ARG A 254 -3.62 15.17 -27.67
#